data_1372a67df3624c242df20a6c8d4077c0
#
_entry.id   1372a67df3624c242df20a6c8d4077c0
#
_cell.length_a   1.000
_cell.length_b   1.000
_cell.length_c   1.000
_cell.angle_alpha   90.00
_cell.angle_beta   90.00
_cell.angle_gamma   90.00
#
_symmetry.space_group_name_H-M   'P 1'
#
loop_
_entity.id
_entity.type
_entity.pdbx_description
1 polymer ?
#
loop_
_entity_poly.entity_id
_entity_poly.type
_entity_poly.pdbx_seq_one_letter_code
_entity_poly.pdbx_strand_id
1 'polypeptide(L)'
;ITFILCLPAAAGLMLLATPIMELLFDDPSAGAVTAWLAPAALFTGLQQTTAGALQGIGNTWLPVVNLLAGCLVKILCNYYLTVIPGFGIKGAALGSTLGFFLVFLLNLFCLTCLTKYRPRISFLIRPLLAVTIMIMVIPAIYGMFSFLGNLMATGVTIVCGGVCYFAVLLVTREIRVYEMRYFFRR
;
A
#
# COMPACT_ATOMS: atom_id res chain seq x y z
N ILE A 1 8.42 4.43 -8.53
CA ILE A 1 7.89 5.54 -7.71
C ILE A 1 6.69 5.06 -6.92
N THR A 2 5.63 4.50 -7.54
CA THR A 2 4.39 4.08 -6.88
C THR A 2 4.62 3.14 -5.69
N PHE A 3 5.48 2.12 -5.85
CA PHE A 3 5.82 1.21 -4.76
C PHE A 3 6.43 1.95 -3.55
N ILE A 4 7.35 2.88 -3.81
CA ILE A 4 8.02 3.69 -2.78
C ILE A 4 7.02 4.55 -2.00
N LEU A 5 5.96 5.06 -2.65
CA LEU A 5 4.95 5.91 -2.00
C LEU A 5 3.84 5.10 -1.32
N CYS A 6 3.34 4.05 -1.98
CA CYS A 6 2.22 3.26 -1.46
C CYS A 6 2.63 2.34 -0.30
N LEU A 7 3.89 1.90 -0.26
CA LEU A 7 4.37 0.98 0.78
C LEU A 7 4.33 1.61 2.18
N PRO A 8 4.91 2.80 2.43
CA PRO A 8 4.81 3.44 3.75
C PRO A 8 3.38 3.86 4.10
N ALA A 9 2.59 4.27 3.10
CA ALA A 9 1.18 4.64 3.32
C ALA A 9 0.35 3.43 3.80
N ALA A 10 0.53 2.27 3.17
CA ALA A 10 -0.14 1.04 3.60
C ALA A 10 0.33 0.58 4.99
N ALA A 11 1.63 0.62 5.27
CA ALA A 11 2.18 0.26 6.56
C ALA A 11 1.73 1.22 7.68
N GLY A 12 1.75 2.52 7.42
CA GLY A 12 1.25 3.55 8.35
C GLY A 12 -0.24 3.38 8.64
N LEU A 13 -1.04 3.17 7.60
CA LEU A 13 -2.48 2.92 7.75
C LEU A 13 -2.74 1.63 8.54
N MET A 14 -1.94 0.58 8.35
CA MET A 14 -2.08 -0.68 9.08
C MET A 14 -1.81 -0.51 10.58
N LEU A 15 -0.75 0.22 10.95
CA LEU A 15 -0.34 0.41 12.33
C LEU A 15 -1.21 1.43 13.08
N LEU A 16 -1.63 2.48 12.41
CA LEU A 16 -2.44 3.56 12.98
C LEU A 16 -3.93 3.41 12.67
N ALA A 17 -4.37 2.23 12.19
CA ALA A 17 -5.76 2.00 11.80
C ALA A 17 -6.74 2.31 12.94
N THR A 18 -6.49 1.82 14.15
CA THR A 18 -7.37 2.06 15.31
C THR A 18 -7.44 3.54 15.70
N PRO A 19 -6.32 4.25 15.96
CA PRO A 19 -6.38 5.66 16.29
C PRO A 19 -6.96 6.53 15.16
N ILE A 20 -6.76 6.16 13.89
CA ILE A 20 -7.35 6.86 12.75
C ILE A 20 -8.87 6.66 12.71
N MET A 21 -9.36 5.43 12.91
CA MET A 21 -10.80 5.15 12.89
C MET A 21 -11.52 5.79 14.08
N GLU A 22 -10.94 5.76 15.27
CA GLU A 22 -11.45 6.45 16.43
C GLU A 22 -11.55 7.96 16.18
N LEU A 23 -10.55 8.54 15.52
CA LEU A 23 -10.48 9.98 15.26
C LEU A 23 -11.47 10.45 14.19
N LEU A 24 -11.72 9.62 13.15
CA LEU A 24 -12.57 9.99 12.02
C LEU A 24 -14.05 9.60 12.23
N PHE A 25 -14.30 8.50 12.92
CA PHE A 25 -15.63 7.88 13.03
C PHE A 25 -16.07 7.63 14.47
N ASP A 26 -15.23 7.96 15.45
CA ASP A 26 -15.46 7.68 16.88
C ASP A 26 -15.73 6.19 17.16
N ASP A 27 -15.17 5.32 16.29
CA ASP A 27 -15.34 3.87 16.36
C ASP A 27 -13.99 3.13 16.25
N PRO A 28 -13.38 2.75 17.38
CA PRO A 28 -12.14 1.98 17.38
C PRO A 28 -12.30 0.54 16.84
N SER A 29 -13.53 0.01 16.80
CA SER A 29 -13.78 -1.36 16.34
C SER A 29 -13.50 -1.54 14.84
N ALA A 30 -13.72 -0.50 14.04
CA ALA A 30 -13.41 -0.46 12.62
C ALA A 30 -11.91 -0.50 12.33
N GLY A 31 -11.06 -0.17 13.32
CA GLY A 31 -9.61 -0.17 13.18
C GLY A 31 -9.04 -1.54 12.78
N ALA A 32 -9.55 -2.61 13.39
CA ALA A 32 -9.10 -3.96 13.04
C ALA A 32 -9.38 -4.31 11.56
N VAL A 33 -10.54 -3.94 11.03
CA VAL A 33 -10.90 -4.19 9.62
C VAL A 33 -10.03 -3.34 8.69
N THR A 34 -9.81 -2.08 9.05
CA THR A 34 -8.98 -1.14 8.29
C THR A 34 -7.52 -1.62 8.23
N ALA A 35 -6.98 -2.16 9.32
CA ALA A 35 -5.64 -2.74 9.34
C ALA A 35 -5.50 -3.92 8.36
N TRP A 36 -6.52 -4.80 8.28
CA TRP A 36 -6.55 -5.90 7.33
C TRP A 36 -6.74 -5.44 5.87
N LEU A 37 -7.36 -4.28 5.66
CA LEU A 37 -7.58 -3.68 4.34
C LEU A 37 -6.36 -2.86 3.86
N ALA A 38 -5.51 -2.40 4.77
CA ALA A 38 -4.38 -1.52 4.45
C ALA A 38 -3.45 -2.07 3.34
N PRO A 39 -3.10 -3.36 3.28
CA PRO A 39 -2.31 -3.89 2.16
C PRO A 39 -3.00 -3.76 0.79
N ALA A 40 -4.33 -3.70 0.75
CA ALA A 40 -5.06 -3.49 -0.50
C ALA A 40 -4.73 -2.12 -1.13
N ALA A 41 -4.44 -1.10 -0.32
CA ALA A 41 -4.04 0.22 -0.82
C ALA A 41 -2.73 0.15 -1.62
N LEU A 42 -1.74 -0.64 -1.15
CA LEU A 42 -0.50 -0.88 -1.89
C LEU A 42 -0.78 -1.53 -3.25
N PHE A 43 -1.54 -2.62 -3.26
CA PHE A 43 -1.82 -3.35 -4.51
C PHE A 43 -2.71 -2.57 -5.46
N THR A 44 -3.63 -1.72 -4.95
CA THR A 44 -4.42 -0.79 -5.77
C THR A 44 -3.53 0.21 -6.49
N GLY A 45 -2.55 0.82 -5.82
CA GLY A 45 -1.60 1.72 -6.46
C GLY A 45 -0.74 1.02 -7.52
N LEU A 46 -0.26 -0.19 -7.23
CA LEU A 46 0.56 -0.97 -8.16
C LEU A 46 -0.23 -1.44 -9.38
N GLN A 47 -1.47 -1.91 -9.20
CA GLN A 47 -2.30 -2.33 -10.32
C GLN A 47 -2.68 -1.15 -11.22
N GLN A 48 -2.98 0.04 -10.67
CA GLN A 48 -3.27 1.24 -11.45
C GLN A 48 -2.06 1.67 -12.27
N THR A 49 -0.86 1.63 -11.69
CA THR A 49 0.37 1.98 -12.40
C THR A 49 0.68 1.02 -13.54
N THR A 50 0.53 -0.30 -13.31
CA THR A 50 0.75 -1.31 -14.34
C THR A 50 -0.33 -1.27 -15.43
N ALA A 51 -1.59 -0.98 -15.07
CA ALA A 51 -2.67 -0.73 -16.01
C ALA A 51 -2.39 0.50 -16.88
N GLY A 52 -1.97 1.63 -16.28
CA GLY A 52 -1.58 2.83 -17.00
C GLY A 52 -0.41 2.59 -17.96
N ALA A 53 0.59 1.78 -17.56
CA ALA A 53 1.68 1.40 -18.44
C ALA A 53 1.21 0.57 -19.66
N LEU A 54 0.29 -0.39 -19.46
CA LEU A 54 -0.31 -1.16 -20.54
C LEU A 54 -1.12 -0.28 -21.51
N GLN A 55 -1.89 0.68 -20.98
CA GLN A 55 -2.62 1.67 -21.77
C GLN A 55 -1.66 2.56 -22.58
N GLY A 56 -0.54 2.97 -21.96
CA GLY A 56 0.48 3.80 -22.61
C GLY A 56 1.17 3.13 -23.79
N ILE A 57 1.25 1.81 -23.85
CA ILE A 57 1.73 1.05 -25.02
C ILE A 57 0.61 0.70 -26.03
N GLY A 58 -0.58 1.31 -25.89
CA GLY A 58 -1.72 1.15 -26.79
C GLY A 58 -2.64 -0.04 -26.46
N ASN A 59 -2.38 -0.76 -25.39
CA ASN A 59 -3.18 -1.94 -25.03
C ASN A 59 -4.17 -1.63 -23.90
N THR A 60 -5.33 -1.10 -24.26
CA THR A 60 -6.36 -0.68 -23.29
C THR A 60 -7.27 -1.84 -22.85
N TRP A 61 -7.36 -2.91 -23.63
CA TRP A 61 -8.25 -4.04 -23.36
C TRP A 61 -7.73 -4.97 -22.25
N LEU A 62 -6.43 -5.27 -22.24
CA LEU A 62 -5.84 -6.19 -21.27
C LEU A 62 -6.05 -5.76 -19.80
N PRO A 63 -5.84 -4.50 -19.41
CA PRO A 63 -6.12 -4.07 -18.04
C PRO A 63 -7.58 -4.27 -17.63
N VAL A 64 -8.51 -4.11 -18.54
CA VAL A 64 -9.95 -4.29 -18.28
C VAL A 64 -10.26 -5.76 -18.03
N VAL A 65 -9.76 -6.66 -18.87
CA VAL A 65 -9.95 -8.12 -18.67
C VAL A 65 -9.31 -8.59 -17.36
N ASN A 66 -8.09 -8.11 -17.08
CA ASN A 66 -7.39 -8.45 -15.84
C ASN A 66 -8.14 -7.93 -14.61
N LEU A 67 -8.73 -6.73 -14.70
CA LEU A 67 -9.55 -6.17 -13.64
C LEU A 67 -10.82 -7.02 -13.40
N LEU A 68 -11.50 -7.45 -14.46
CA LEU A 68 -12.66 -8.34 -14.35
C LEU A 68 -12.28 -9.67 -13.68
N ALA A 69 -11.16 -10.28 -14.06
CA ALA A 69 -10.65 -11.49 -13.42
C ALA A 69 -10.39 -11.28 -11.91
N GLY A 70 -9.77 -10.16 -11.53
CA GLY A 70 -9.54 -9.81 -10.14
C GLY A 70 -10.84 -9.54 -9.37
N CYS A 71 -11.84 -8.92 -10.00
CA CYS A 71 -13.16 -8.74 -9.41
C CYS A 71 -13.86 -10.08 -9.12
N LEU A 72 -13.78 -11.03 -10.04
CA LEU A 72 -14.34 -12.37 -9.82
C LEU A 72 -13.66 -13.05 -8.62
N VAL A 73 -12.33 -13.03 -8.56
CA VAL A 73 -11.59 -13.62 -7.42
C VAL A 73 -11.94 -12.89 -6.12
N LYS A 74 -12.05 -11.55 -6.14
CA LYS A 74 -12.47 -10.77 -4.98
C LYS A 74 -13.86 -11.20 -4.48
N ILE A 75 -14.82 -11.37 -5.38
CA ILE A 75 -16.18 -11.81 -5.01
C ILE A 75 -16.14 -13.22 -4.39
N LEU A 76 -15.44 -14.15 -5.02
CA LEU A 76 -15.32 -15.52 -4.51
C LEU A 76 -14.61 -15.55 -3.15
N CYS A 77 -13.47 -14.86 -3.02
CA CYS A 77 -12.75 -14.80 -1.76
C CYS A 77 -13.59 -14.15 -0.66
N ASN A 78 -14.31 -13.05 -0.96
CA ASN A 78 -15.20 -12.42 0.00
C ASN A 78 -16.27 -13.39 0.46
N TYR A 79 -16.93 -14.10 -0.46
CA TYR A 79 -17.98 -15.08 -0.12
C TYR A 79 -17.46 -16.19 0.80
N TYR A 80 -16.32 -16.82 0.43
CA TYR A 80 -15.79 -17.92 1.23
C TYR A 80 -15.15 -17.47 2.55
N LEU A 81 -14.37 -16.39 2.55
CA LEU A 81 -13.66 -15.93 3.74
C LEU A 81 -14.57 -15.30 4.78
N THR A 82 -15.68 -14.68 4.37
CA THR A 82 -16.62 -14.06 5.30
C THR A 82 -17.43 -15.10 6.09
N VAL A 83 -17.64 -16.29 5.52
CA VAL A 83 -18.37 -17.40 6.16
C VAL A 83 -17.53 -18.09 7.24
N ILE A 84 -16.20 -17.97 7.19
CA ILE A 84 -15.33 -18.62 8.18
C ILE A 84 -15.55 -17.97 9.56
N PRO A 85 -15.86 -18.77 10.62
CA PRO A 85 -16.00 -18.24 11.96
C PRO A 85 -14.76 -17.50 12.43
N GLY A 86 -14.94 -16.28 12.95
CA GLY A 86 -13.84 -15.41 13.41
C GLY A 86 -13.23 -14.47 12.35
N PHE A 87 -13.48 -14.69 11.06
CA PHE A 87 -13.03 -13.78 9.99
C PHE A 87 -14.05 -12.68 9.69
N GLY A 88 -15.32 -13.02 9.42
CA GLY A 88 -16.37 -12.04 9.15
C GLY A 88 -15.92 -10.95 8.15
N ILE A 89 -16.08 -9.68 8.55
CA ILE A 89 -15.70 -8.51 7.73
C ILE A 89 -14.18 -8.48 7.40
N LYS A 90 -13.33 -9.02 8.26
CA LYS A 90 -11.88 -9.13 7.99
C LYS A 90 -11.62 -10.04 6.78
N GLY A 91 -12.45 -11.07 6.58
CA GLY A 91 -12.41 -11.93 5.39
C GLY A 91 -12.64 -11.15 4.10
N ALA A 92 -13.61 -10.21 4.11
CA ALA A 92 -13.86 -9.34 2.97
C ALA A 92 -12.67 -8.38 2.68
N ALA A 93 -12.00 -7.89 3.72
CA ALA A 93 -10.80 -7.08 3.58
C ALA A 93 -9.64 -7.87 2.92
N LEU A 94 -9.42 -9.11 3.36
CA LEU A 94 -8.46 -10.03 2.74
C LEU A 94 -8.82 -10.35 1.29
N GLY A 95 -10.08 -10.65 1.00
CA GLY A 95 -10.56 -10.92 -0.36
C GLY A 95 -10.32 -9.73 -1.30
N SER A 96 -10.48 -8.51 -0.81
CA SER A 96 -10.17 -7.30 -1.56
C SER A 96 -8.66 -7.18 -1.84
N THR A 97 -7.83 -7.45 -0.85
CA THR A 97 -6.36 -7.45 -1.00
C THR A 97 -5.91 -8.47 -2.03
N LEU A 98 -6.44 -9.70 -1.97
CA LEU A 98 -6.12 -10.78 -2.92
C LEU A 98 -6.57 -10.45 -4.34
N GLY A 99 -7.76 -9.85 -4.50
CA GLY A 99 -8.28 -9.42 -5.80
C GLY A 99 -7.36 -8.39 -6.46
N PHE A 100 -6.98 -7.32 -5.76
CA PHE A 100 -6.07 -6.29 -6.31
C PHE A 100 -4.64 -6.82 -6.52
N PHE A 101 -4.17 -7.70 -5.66
CA PHE A 101 -2.88 -8.38 -5.85
C PHE A 101 -2.87 -9.20 -7.15
N LEU A 102 -3.93 -9.97 -7.42
CA LEU A 102 -4.05 -10.74 -8.65
C LEU A 102 -4.06 -9.85 -9.89
N VAL A 103 -4.84 -8.75 -9.86
CA VAL A 103 -4.87 -7.78 -10.99
C VAL A 103 -3.49 -7.22 -11.26
N PHE A 104 -2.77 -6.84 -10.19
CA PHE A 104 -1.39 -6.37 -10.31
C PHE A 104 -0.49 -7.41 -10.97
N LEU A 105 -0.55 -8.68 -10.52
CA LEU A 105 0.26 -9.77 -11.10
C LEU A 105 -0.06 -10.00 -12.58
N LEU A 106 -1.34 -10.04 -12.93
CA LEU A 106 -1.77 -10.22 -14.32
C LEU A 106 -1.31 -9.05 -15.21
N ASN A 107 -1.49 -7.81 -14.76
CA ASN A 107 -1.01 -6.64 -15.49
C ASN A 107 0.52 -6.65 -15.65
N LEU A 108 1.26 -7.00 -14.58
CA LEU A 108 2.71 -7.09 -14.62
C LEU A 108 3.17 -8.19 -15.59
N PHE A 109 2.50 -9.35 -15.57
CA PHE A 109 2.78 -10.45 -16.50
C PHE A 109 2.55 -10.02 -17.96
N CYS A 110 1.40 -9.41 -18.27
CA CYS A 110 1.12 -8.89 -19.60
C CYS A 110 2.17 -7.86 -20.04
N LEU A 111 2.54 -6.93 -19.13
CA LEU A 111 3.55 -5.91 -19.41
C LEU A 111 4.92 -6.54 -19.70
N THR A 112 5.36 -7.55 -18.93
CA THR A 112 6.63 -8.24 -19.17
C THR A 112 6.64 -9.00 -20.48
N CYS A 113 5.52 -9.63 -20.87
CA CYS A 113 5.40 -10.33 -22.14
C CYS A 113 5.45 -9.38 -23.35
N LEU A 114 4.76 -8.22 -23.25
CA LEU A 114 4.67 -7.28 -24.37
C LEU A 114 5.94 -6.43 -24.54
N THR A 115 6.58 -6.02 -23.45
CA THR A 115 7.72 -5.09 -23.49
C THR A 115 9.08 -5.75 -23.29
N LYS A 116 9.12 -7.07 -22.99
CA LYS A 116 10.32 -7.79 -22.56
C LYS A 116 10.99 -7.15 -21.33
N TYR A 117 10.27 -6.29 -20.61
CA TYR A 117 10.73 -5.64 -19.40
C TYR A 117 10.91 -6.68 -18.28
N ARG A 118 12.08 -6.66 -17.64
CA ARG A 118 12.34 -7.52 -16.47
C ARG A 118 12.43 -6.64 -15.23
N PRO A 119 11.47 -6.74 -14.30
CA PRO A 119 11.53 -5.98 -13.05
C PRO A 119 12.77 -6.41 -12.24
N ARG A 120 13.57 -5.45 -11.81
CA ARG A 120 14.73 -5.72 -10.94
C ARG A 120 14.25 -5.83 -9.50
N ILE A 121 14.29 -7.04 -8.94
CA ILE A 121 13.86 -7.32 -7.56
C ILE A 121 14.72 -6.56 -6.54
N SER A 122 15.98 -6.26 -6.86
CA SER A 122 16.87 -5.49 -5.98
C SER A 122 16.33 -4.09 -5.62
N PHE A 123 15.44 -3.53 -6.47
CA PHE A 123 14.78 -2.25 -6.20
C PHE A 123 13.75 -2.31 -5.06
N LEU A 124 13.23 -3.49 -4.71
CA LEU A 124 12.27 -3.65 -3.63
C LEU A 124 12.91 -3.74 -2.24
N ILE A 125 14.17 -4.17 -2.16
CA ILE A 125 14.83 -4.48 -0.88
C ILE A 125 14.97 -3.22 -0.01
N ARG A 126 15.40 -2.11 -0.58
CA ARG A 126 15.64 -0.87 0.16
C ARG A 126 14.37 -0.21 0.71
N PRO A 127 13.27 -0.05 -0.08
CA PRO A 127 12.00 0.42 0.47
C PRO A 127 11.44 -0.51 1.56
N LEU A 128 11.62 -1.84 1.43
CA LEU A 128 11.23 -2.79 2.46
C LEU A 128 12.01 -2.58 3.76
N LEU A 129 13.33 -2.39 3.70
CA LEU A 129 14.14 -2.06 4.87
C LEU A 129 13.70 -0.73 5.51
N ALA A 130 13.43 0.29 4.70
CA ALA A 130 12.95 1.58 5.20
C ALA A 130 11.60 1.46 5.92
N VAL A 131 10.67 0.67 5.38
CA VAL A 131 9.37 0.41 6.02
C VAL A 131 9.53 -0.41 7.29
N THR A 132 10.42 -1.39 7.33
CA THR A 132 10.67 -2.17 8.57
C THR A 132 11.14 -1.27 9.71
N ILE A 133 12.04 -0.34 9.44
CA ILE A 133 12.49 0.66 10.42
C ILE A 133 11.31 1.56 10.83
N MET A 134 10.52 2.04 9.89
CA MET A 134 9.33 2.86 10.14
C MET A 134 8.32 2.12 11.04
N ILE A 135 8.07 0.82 10.79
CA ILE A 135 7.17 -0.02 11.59
C ILE A 135 7.61 -0.11 13.06
N MET A 136 8.92 -0.18 13.32
CA MET A 136 9.46 -0.20 14.68
C MET A 136 9.35 1.16 15.39
N VAL A 137 9.49 2.24 14.65
CA VAL A 137 9.52 3.61 15.18
C VAL A 137 8.10 4.15 15.46
N ILE A 138 7.12 3.81 14.64
CA ILE A 138 5.74 4.32 14.77
C ILE A 138 5.11 4.05 16.16
N PRO A 139 5.11 2.82 16.72
CA PRO A 139 4.52 2.58 18.03
C PRO A 139 5.22 3.33 19.16
N ALA A 140 6.54 3.48 19.07
CA ALA A 140 7.34 4.21 20.06
C ALA A 140 6.97 5.71 20.08
N ILE A 141 6.85 6.34 18.89
CA ILE A 141 6.45 7.74 18.77
C ILE A 141 5.01 7.91 19.26
N TYR A 142 4.08 7.04 18.83
CA TYR A 142 2.68 7.14 19.24
C TYR A 142 2.54 7.05 20.76
N GLY A 143 3.24 6.09 21.40
CA GLY A 143 3.24 5.94 22.85
C GLY A 143 3.81 7.16 23.57
N MET A 144 4.87 7.78 23.04
CA MET A 144 5.49 8.97 23.61
C MET A 144 4.58 10.21 23.58
N PHE A 145 3.75 10.33 22.56
CA PHE A 145 2.86 11.49 22.37
C PHE A 145 1.39 11.22 22.75
N SER A 146 1.06 10.02 23.24
CA SER A 146 -0.31 9.64 23.62
C SER A 146 -0.95 10.54 24.67
N PHE A 147 -0.14 11.22 25.52
CA PHE A 147 -0.62 12.16 26.53
C PHE A 147 -1.18 13.48 25.96
N LEU A 148 -0.88 13.81 24.68
CA LEU A 148 -1.40 15.04 24.02
C LEU A 148 -2.81 14.84 23.40
N GLY A 149 -3.41 13.65 23.55
CA GLY A 149 -4.67 13.29 22.93
C GLY A 149 -4.50 12.63 21.57
N ASN A 150 -5.52 11.86 21.15
CA ASN A 150 -5.46 11.00 19.97
C ASN A 150 -5.15 11.77 18.67
N LEU A 151 -5.74 12.98 18.48
CA LEU A 151 -5.52 13.80 17.28
C LEU A 151 -4.05 14.20 17.11
N MET A 152 -3.45 14.76 18.15
CA MET A 152 -2.06 15.21 18.11
C MET A 152 -1.09 14.04 18.02
N ALA A 153 -1.30 12.99 18.81
CA ALA A 153 -0.47 11.78 18.78
C ALA A 153 -0.46 11.14 17.39
N THR A 154 -1.64 10.96 16.78
CA THR A 154 -1.76 10.36 15.43
C THR A 154 -1.13 11.26 14.37
N GLY A 155 -1.41 12.57 14.38
CA GLY A 155 -0.86 13.51 13.41
C GLY A 155 0.67 13.58 13.45
N VAL A 156 1.25 13.74 14.65
CA VAL A 156 2.71 13.75 14.84
C VAL A 156 3.33 12.43 14.40
N THR A 157 2.70 11.31 14.73
CA THR A 157 3.22 9.99 14.39
C THR A 157 3.22 9.76 12.86
N ILE A 158 2.19 10.21 12.13
CA ILE A 158 2.15 10.12 10.67
C ILE A 158 3.28 10.94 10.05
N VAL A 159 3.47 12.17 10.50
CA VAL A 159 4.51 13.06 9.96
C VAL A 159 5.90 12.50 10.27
N CYS A 160 6.16 12.13 11.53
CA CYS A 160 7.46 11.58 11.93
C CYS A 160 7.75 10.24 11.24
N GLY A 161 6.75 9.36 11.11
CA GLY A 161 6.89 8.09 10.38
C GLY A 161 7.24 8.32 8.92
N GLY A 162 6.57 9.27 8.26
CA GLY A 162 6.88 9.67 6.88
C GLY A 162 8.29 10.24 6.73
N VAL A 163 8.67 11.16 7.61
CA VAL A 163 10.03 11.77 7.61
C VAL A 163 11.09 10.69 7.84
N CYS A 164 10.88 9.78 8.80
CA CYS A 164 11.79 8.67 9.07
C CYS A 164 11.97 7.78 7.83
N TYR A 165 10.87 7.39 7.16
CA TYR A 165 10.91 6.59 5.95
C TYR A 165 11.71 7.27 4.83
N PHE A 166 11.42 8.54 4.53
CA PHE A 166 12.13 9.27 3.49
C PHE A 166 13.59 9.52 3.85
N ALA A 167 13.91 9.77 5.13
CA ALA A 167 15.30 9.90 5.59
C ALA A 167 16.09 8.60 5.34
N VAL A 168 15.53 7.43 5.66
CA VAL A 168 16.17 6.14 5.39
C VAL A 168 16.36 5.93 3.88
N LEU A 169 15.38 6.29 3.03
CA LEU A 169 15.52 6.19 1.58
C LEU A 169 16.62 7.12 1.01
N LEU A 170 16.77 8.32 1.56
CA LEU A 170 17.85 9.23 1.18
C LEU A 170 19.23 8.69 1.57
N VAL A 171 19.36 8.15 2.79
CA VAL A 171 20.59 7.52 3.28
C VAL A 171 20.98 6.31 2.43
N THR A 172 20.00 5.49 2.04
CA THR A 172 20.25 4.31 1.17
C THR A 172 20.48 4.66 -0.29
N ARG A 173 20.46 5.96 -0.65
CA ARG A 173 20.68 6.48 -2.00
C ARG A 173 19.76 5.87 -3.07
N GLU A 174 18.54 5.43 -2.68
CA GLU A 174 17.57 4.92 -3.63
C GLU A 174 16.98 6.04 -4.50
N ILE A 175 16.72 7.18 -3.87
CA ILE A 175 16.33 8.41 -4.57
C ILE A 175 17.61 9.18 -4.87
N ARG A 176 18.15 9.06 -6.08
CA ARG A 176 19.18 10.00 -6.53
C ARG A 176 18.52 11.37 -6.61
N VAL A 177 18.98 12.31 -5.77
CA VAL A 177 18.53 13.72 -5.73
C VAL A 177 18.56 14.37 -7.13
N TYR A 178 19.33 13.79 -8.04
CA TYR A 178 19.40 14.19 -9.45
C TYR A 178 18.11 13.89 -10.24
N GLU A 179 17.36 12.83 -9.92
CA GLU A 179 16.11 12.51 -10.61
C GLU A 179 14.96 13.42 -10.14
N MET A 180 14.99 13.88 -8.89
CA MET A 180 14.02 14.89 -8.40
C MET A 180 14.15 16.22 -9.15
N ARG A 181 15.34 16.62 -9.56
CA ARG A 181 15.57 17.85 -10.35
C ARG A 181 14.94 17.80 -11.74
N TYR A 182 14.79 16.62 -12.31
CA TYR A 182 14.09 16.44 -13.60
C TYR A 182 12.56 16.55 -13.46
N PHE A 183 12.00 16.21 -12.30
CA PHE A 183 10.57 16.26 -12.06
C PHE A 183 10.05 17.70 -11.81
N PHE A 184 10.87 18.55 -11.19
CA PHE A 184 10.54 19.96 -10.91
C PHE A 184 10.88 20.94 -12.06
N ARG A 185 11.41 20.46 -13.18
CA ARG A 185 11.84 21.30 -14.30
C ARG A 185 10.98 21.15 -15.56
N ARG A 186 9.80 20.55 -15.42
CA ARG A 186 8.78 20.54 -16.49
C ARG A 186 7.53 21.28 -16.09
#